data_d0102bac3b98c73e936856bfd5373683
#
_entry.id   d0102bac3b98c73e936856bfd5373683
#
_cell.length_a   1.000
_cell.length_b   1.000
_cell.length_c   1.000
_cell.angle_alpha   90.00
_cell.angle_beta   90.00
_cell.angle_gamma   90.00
#
_symmetry.space_group_name_H-M   'P 1'
#
loop_
_entity.id
_entity.type
_entity.pdbx_description
1 polymer ?
#
loop_
_entity_poly.entity_id
_entity_poly.type
_entity_poly.pdbx_seq_one_letter_code
_entity_poly.pdbx_strand_id
1 'polypeptide(L)'
;MPARHYSLRDIALSRLNITDLPLNGLKRVERQRLGDERGFLSRLFCAEELSAAGWQKPIAQINHTHTTRCGTVRGLHFQYPPHAEIKLVSCIRGEVWDVAVDLRRDSTTFLHWHAERLSENNCRAL
;
A
#
# COMPACT_ATOMS: atom_id res chain seq x y z
N MET A 1 -11.19 -18.09 -13.42
CA MET A 1 -11.30 -16.88 -14.24
C MET A 1 -10.02 -16.73 -15.05
N PRO A 2 -10.08 -16.52 -16.35
CA PRO A 2 -8.88 -16.32 -17.13
C PRO A 2 -8.21 -15.00 -16.73
N ALA A 3 -6.89 -15.03 -16.61
CA ALA A 3 -6.09 -13.83 -16.40
C ALA A 3 -6.35 -12.83 -17.55
N ARG A 4 -6.81 -11.64 -17.23
CA ARG A 4 -6.93 -10.58 -18.24
C ARG A 4 -5.52 -10.17 -18.68
N HIS A 5 -5.20 -10.33 -19.94
CA HIS A 5 -4.04 -9.73 -20.55
C HIS A 5 -4.27 -8.20 -20.61
N TYR A 6 -3.52 -7.45 -19.84
CA TYR A 6 -3.52 -5.99 -19.94
C TYR A 6 -2.92 -5.59 -21.28
N SER A 7 -3.63 -4.78 -22.03
CA SER A 7 -3.10 -4.17 -23.26
C SER A 7 -2.22 -2.97 -22.92
N LEU A 8 -1.37 -2.53 -23.86
CA LEU A 8 -0.59 -1.30 -23.70
C LEU A 8 -1.46 -0.06 -23.42
N ARG A 9 -2.75 -0.10 -23.82
CA ARG A 9 -3.73 0.95 -23.50
C ARG A 9 -4.12 0.93 -22.03
N ASP A 10 -4.20 -0.25 -21.41
CA ASP A 10 -4.55 -0.40 -19.99
C ASP A 10 -3.43 0.15 -19.10
N ILE A 11 -2.17 -0.03 -19.49
CA ILE A 11 -0.99 0.53 -18.81
C ILE A 11 -1.02 2.07 -18.84
N ALA A 12 -1.44 2.66 -19.97
CA ALA A 12 -1.57 4.12 -20.11
C ALA A 12 -2.67 4.73 -19.23
N LEU A 13 -3.62 3.92 -18.75
CA LEU A 13 -4.72 4.33 -17.85
C LEU A 13 -4.45 4.01 -16.38
N SER A 14 -3.37 3.28 -16.06
CA SER A 14 -2.99 2.97 -14.69
C SER A 14 -2.67 4.25 -13.90
N ARG A 15 -3.20 4.35 -12.69
CA ARG A 15 -2.99 5.47 -11.76
C ARG A 15 -2.16 5.09 -10.55
N LEU A 16 -1.87 3.81 -10.42
CA LEU A 16 -1.05 3.24 -9.35
C LEU A 16 0.19 2.60 -9.96
N ASN A 17 1.37 3.02 -9.51
CA ASN A 17 2.61 2.36 -9.84
C ASN A 17 3.01 1.45 -8.68
N ILE A 18 3.10 0.14 -8.95
CA ILE A 18 3.34 -0.88 -7.93
C ILE A 18 4.75 -1.43 -8.10
N THR A 19 5.52 -1.40 -7.04
CA THR A 19 6.91 -1.86 -7.00
C THR A 19 7.10 -2.93 -5.94
N ASP A 20 7.77 -4.02 -6.30
CA ASP A 20 8.19 -5.04 -5.33
C ASP A 20 9.27 -4.49 -4.40
N LEU A 21 9.16 -4.85 -3.14
CA LEU A 21 10.12 -4.49 -2.10
C LEU A 21 10.89 -5.74 -1.62
N PRO A 22 11.97 -5.55 -0.84
CA PRO A 22 12.84 -6.68 -0.45
C PRO A 22 12.16 -7.79 0.36
N LEU A 23 11.08 -7.49 1.07
CA LEU A 23 10.30 -8.53 1.75
C LEU A 23 9.30 -9.14 0.77
N ASN A 24 9.30 -10.47 0.66
CA ASN A 24 8.43 -11.18 -0.27
C ASN A 24 6.94 -10.85 -0.03
N GLY A 25 6.27 -10.35 -1.06
CA GLY A 25 4.85 -9.95 -1.01
C GLY A 25 4.59 -8.53 -0.53
N LEU A 26 5.60 -7.83 0.00
CA LEU A 26 5.47 -6.42 0.33
C LEU A 26 5.59 -5.56 -0.92
N LYS A 27 4.66 -4.64 -1.10
CA LYS A 27 4.58 -3.75 -2.27
C LYS A 27 4.58 -2.29 -1.84
N ARG A 28 5.27 -1.46 -2.60
CA ARG A 28 5.10 -0.01 -2.56
C ARG A 28 4.15 0.39 -3.67
N VAL A 29 3.17 1.20 -3.33
CA VAL A 29 2.20 1.75 -4.27
C VAL A 29 2.40 3.26 -4.36
N GLU A 30 2.76 3.78 -5.53
CA GLU A 30 2.89 5.21 -5.77
C GLU A 30 1.69 5.70 -6.58
N ARG A 31 0.97 6.68 -6.03
CA ARG A 31 -0.22 7.25 -6.63
C ARG A 31 0.14 8.42 -7.55
N GLN A 32 -0.43 8.44 -8.74
CA GLN A 32 -0.35 9.60 -9.60
C GLN A 32 -1.33 10.69 -9.14
N ARG A 33 -0.86 11.91 -9.08
CA ARG A 33 -1.72 13.09 -8.96
C ARG A 33 -2.00 13.66 -10.34
N LEU A 34 -3.27 13.79 -10.67
CA LEU A 34 -3.75 14.46 -11.88
C LEU A 34 -4.32 15.81 -11.46
N GLY A 35 -3.59 16.86 -11.74
CA GLY A 35 -3.93 18.19 -11.25
C GLY A 35 -3.98 19.25 -12.33
N ASP A 36 -4.69 20.31 -12.01
CA ASP A 36 -4.76 21.57 -12.71
C ASP A 36 -4.89 22.72 -11.68
N GLU A 37 -5.22 23.91 -12.11
CA GLU A 37 -5.37 25.10 -11.26
C GLU A 37 -6.43 24.96 -10.15
N ARG A 38 -7.36 23.99 -10.27
CA ARG A 38 -8.42 23.73 -9.28
C ARG A 38 -7.95 22.79 -8.15
N GLY A 39 -6.84 22.07 -8.33
CA GLY A 39 -6.35 21.06 -7.41
C GLY A 39 -5.98 19.76 -8.12
N PHE A 40 -6.12 18.61 -7.47
CA PHE A 40 -5.77 17.33 -8.04
C PHE A 40 -6.77 16.22 -7.70
N LEU A 41 -6.78 15.20 -8.54
CA LEU A 41 -7.39 13.91 -8.27
C LEU A 41 -6.28 12.87 -8.07
N SER A 42 -6.39 12.03 -7.06
CA SER A 42 -5.49 10.93 -6.81
C SER A 42 -6.28 9.67 -6.47
N ARG A 43 -5.96 8.56 -7.12
CA ARG A 43 -6.58 7.27 -6.84
C ARG A 43 -5.96 6.67 -5.60
N LEU A 44 -6.75 6.44 -4.55
CA LEU A 44 -6.27 5.81 -3.32
C LEU A 44 -6.36 4.29 -3.36
N PHE A 45 -7.36 3.75 -4.04
CA PHE A 45 -7.60 2.32 -4.18
C PHE A 45 -8.22 2.00 -5.54
N CYS A 46 -7.80 0.90 -6.14
CA CYS A 46 -8.45 0.31 -7.31
C CYS A 46 -8.30 -1.21 -7.22
N ALA A 47 -9.42 -1.92 -7.10
CA ALA A 47 -9.42 -3.38 -6.98
C ALA A 47 -8.74 -4.05 -8.18
N GLU A 48 -8.96 -3.53 -9.38
CA GLU A 48 -8.39 -4.06 -10.62
C GLU A 48 -6.87 -3.87 -10.66
N GLU A 49 -6.36 -2.68 -10.39
CA GLU A 49 -4.91 -2.41 -10.40
C GLU A 49 -4.18 -3.13 -9.26
N LEU A 50 -4.77 -3.18 -8.05
CA LEU A 50 -4.17 -3.85 -6.90
C LEU A 50 -4.28 -5.37 -6.94
N SER A 51 -5.13 -5.94 -7.79
CA SER A 51 -5.22 -7.39 -7.97
C SER A 51 -3.89 -7.98 -8.45
N ALA A 52 -3.18 -7.28 -9.31
CA ALA A 52 -1.83 -7.65 -9.78
C ALA A 52 -0.79 -7.62 -8.65
N ALA A 53 -1.00 -6.83 -7.60
CA ALA A 53 -0.16 -6.77 -6.40
C ALA A 53 -0.52 -7.84 -5.35
N GLY A 54 -1.52 -8.66 -5.59
CA GLY A 54 -1.98 -9.70 -4.67
C GLY A 54 -3.22 -9.32 -3.85
N TRP A 55 -3.82 -8.15 -4.06
CA TRP A 55 -5.06 -7.77 -3.41
C TRP A 55 -6.25 -8.46 -4.10
N GLN A 56 -6.72 -9.57 -3.54
CA GLN A 56 -7.73 -10.43 -4.19
C GLN A 56 -9.05 -10.51 -3.42
N LYS A 57 -9.14 -9.86 -2.28
CA LYS A 57 -10.33 -9.88 -1.42
C LYS A 57 -11.03 -8.52 -1.46
N PRO A 58 -12.35 -8.49 -1.21
CA PRO A 58 -13.06 -7.24 -0.97
C PRO A 58 -12.46 -6.48 0.22
N ILE A 59 -12.58 -5.16 0.22
CA ILE A 59 -12.24 -4.34 1.38
C ILE A 59 -13.24 -4.68 2.50
N ALA A 60 -12.73 -5.15 3.65
CA ALA A 60 -13.54 -5.41 4.83
C ALA A 60 -13.73 -4.14 5.69
N GLN A 61 -12.68 -3.33 5.82
CA GLN A 61 -12.70 -2.11 6.63
C GLN A 61 -11.82 -1.02 5.99
N ILE A 62 -12.24 0.22 6.15
CA ILE A 62 -11.44 1.41 5.87
C ILE A 62 -11.40 2.22 7.16
N ASN A 63 -10.21 2.44 7.69
CA ASN A 63 -10.00 3.20 8.91
C ASN A 63 -9.15 4.44 8.63
N HIS A 64 -9.51 5.55 9.25
CA HIS A 64 -8.74 6.79 9.22
C HIS A 64 -8.17 7.07 10.60
N THR A 65 -6.88 7.32 10.67
CA THR A 65 -6.18 7.63 11.91
C THR A 65 -5.65 9.07 11.84
N HIS A 66 -5.84 9.81 12.91
CA HIS A 66 -5.23 11.12 13.11
C HIS A 66 -4.27 11.07 14.28
N THR A 67 -3.03 11.53 14.08
CA THR A 67 -2.00 11.58 15.11
C THR A 67 -1.64 13.03 15.40
N THR A 68 -1.85 13.46 16.63
CA THR A 68 -1.72 14.88 17.03
C THR A 68 -0.31 15.26 17.46
N ARG A 69 0.53 14.27 17.82
CA ARG A 69 1.90 14.53 18.32
C ARG A 69 2.91 13.88 17.39
N CYS A 70 3.88 14.66 16.94
CA CYS A 70 5.06 14.14 16.25
C CYS A 70 5.82 13.13 17.13
N GLY A 71 6.36 12.09 16.52
CA GLY A 71 7.09 11.04 17.23
C GLY A 71 6.22 9.99 17.93
N THR A 72 4.90 10.04 17.77
CA THR A 72 4.01 8.99 18.28
C THR A 72 4.31 7.67 17.59
N VAL A 73 4.53 6.63 18.39
CA VAL A 73 4.71 5.25 17.89
C VAL A 73 3.40 4.48 18.02
N ARG A 74 3.01 3.80 16.94
CA ARG A 74 1.86 2.89 16.90
C ARG A 74 2.33 1.55 16.36
N GLY A 75 1.98 0.47 17.02
CA GLY A 75 2.31 -0.88 16.59
C GLY A 75 3.50 -1.48 17.33
N LEU A 76 4.08 -2.52 16.80
CA LEU A 76 3.70 -3.23 15.57
C LEU A 76 2.40 -4.01 15.79
N HIS A 77 1.58 -4.15 14.73
CA HIS A 77 0.30 -4.87 14.80
C HIS A 77 0.21 -5.94 13.72
N PHE A 78 -0.26 -7.12 14.10
CA PHE A 78 -0.60 -8.20 13.16
C PHE A 78 -1.70 -9.08 13.74
N GLN A 79 -2.31 -9.91 12.90
CA GLN A 79 -3.30 -10.88 13.32
C GLN A 79 -2.91 -12.28 12.82
N TYR A 80 -3.14 -13.27 13.69
CA TYR A 80 -2.95 -14.68 13.34
C TYR A 80 -4.09 -15.21 12.44
N PRO A 81 -3.81 -16.22 11.59
CA PRO A 81 -4.87 -16.95 10.94
C PRO A 81 -5.88 -17.51 11.96
N PRO A 82 -7.19 -17.55 11.68
CA PRO A 82 -7.82 -17.22 10.38
C PRO A 82 -8.11 -15.74 10.17
N HIS A 83 -7.65 -14.86 11.05
CA HIS A 83 -7.95 -13.43 11.03
C HIS A 83 -6.85 -12.59 10.35
N ALA A 84 -5.90 -13.24 9.67
CA ALA A 84 -4.86 -12.56 8.92
C ALA A 84 -5.47 -11.60 7.88
N GLU A 85 -4.88 -10.41 7.76
CA GLU A 85 -5.38 -9.34 6.91
C GLU A 85 -4.30 -8.82 5.95
N ILE A 86 -4.76 -8.34 4.79
CA ILE A 86 -3.95 -7.52 3.89
C ILE A 86 -4.25 -6.07 4.24
N LYS A 87 -3.23 -5.24 4.35
CA LYS A 87 -3.35 -3.81 4.64
C LYS A 87 -2.79 -2.99 3.50
N LEU A 88 -3.49 -1.90 3.19
CA LEU A 88 -2.96 -0.81 2.36
C LEU A 88 -2.87 0.42 3.25
N VAL A 89 -1.66 0.81 3.60
CA VAL A 89 -1.40 1.95 4.48
C VAL A 89 -0.98 3.15 3.64
N SER A 90 -1.72 4.23 3.74
CA SER A 90 -1.49 5.47 2.99
C SER A 90 -1.41 6.66 3.93
N CYS A 91 -0.48 7.58 3.70
CA CYS A 91 -0.47 8.88 4.36
C CYS A 91 -1.05 9.93 3.41
N ILE A 92 -2.22 10.47 3.76
CA ILE A 92 -2.92 11.47 2.94
C ILE A 92 -2.64 12.91 3.36
N ARG A 93 -2.10 13.10 4.57
CA ARG A 93 -1.68 14.40 5.10
C ARG A 93 -0.52 14.21 6.07
N GLY A 94 0.51 15.06 5.94
CA GLY A 94 1.72 14.95 6.75
C GLY A 94 2.64 13.83 6.29
N GLU A 95 3.25 13.16 7.25
CA GLU A 95 4.26 12.14 6.99
C GLU A 95 4.29 11.10 8.10
N VAL A 96 4.49 9.83 7.72
CA VAL A 96 4.70 8.72 8.65
C VAL A 96 5.88 7.86 8.19
N TRP A 97 6.58 7.26 9.16
CA TRP A 97 7.57 6.22 8.95
C TRP A 97 6.89 4.88 9.20
N ASP A 98 6.61 4.15 8.13
CA ASP A 98 5.89 2.87 8.19
C ASP A 98 6.87 1.71 8.09
N VAL A 99 6.77 0.76 9.01
CA VAL A 99 7.69 -0.37 9.14
C VAL A 99 6.93 -1.68 9.01
N ALA A 100 7.37 -2.52 8.08
CA ALA A 100 6.89 -3.89 7.92
C ALA A 100 7.97 -4.88 8.36
N VAL A 101 7.58 -5.89 9.13
CA VAL A 101 8.46 -7.00 9.55
C VAL A 101 7.88 -8.31 9.03
N ASP A 102 8.72 -9.14 8.44
CA ASP A 102 8.32 -10.47 7.99
C ASP A 102 8.31 -11.46 9.16
N LEU A 103 7.13 -11.86 9.60
CA LEU A 103 6.93 -12.83 10.69
C LEU A 103 6.63 -14.25 10.20
N ARG A 104 6.71 -14.51 8.89
CA ARG A 104 6.46 -15.84 8.31
C ARG A 104 7.68 -16.72 8.50
N ARG A 105 7.56 -17.77 9.31
CA ARG A 105 8.68 -18.66 9.69
C ARG A 105 9.36 -19.34 8.50
N ASP A 106 8.59 -19.66 7.46
CA ASP A 106 9.10 -20.36 6.26
C ASP A 106 9.57 -19.39 5.17
N SER A 107 9.56 -18.09 5.44
CA SER A 107 10.03 -17.07 4.50
C SER A 107 11.56 -16.94 4.54
N THR A 108 12.18 -16.76 3.38
CA THR A 108 13.61 -16.47 3.26
C THR A 108 14.00 -15.13 3.88
N THR A 109 13.02 -14.25 4.13
CA THR A 109 13.21 -12.94 4.77
C THR A 109 12.63 -12.90 6.19
N PHE A 110 12.45 -14.06 6.84
CA PHE A 110 11.95 -14.13 8.21
C PHE A 110 12.72 -13.21 9.15
N LEU A 111 12.02 -12.40 9.92
CA LEU A 111 12.51 -11.35 10.82
C LEU A 111 13.26 -10.19 10.15
N HIS A 112 13.38 -10.20 8.83
CA HIS A 112 13.82 -8.99 8.14
C HIS A 112 12.71 -7.94 8.19
N TRP A 113 13.10 -6.69 8.09
CA TRP A 113 12.18 -5.57 8.08
C TRP A 113 12.50 -4.61 6.94
N HIS A 114 11.51 -3.86 6.54
CA HIS A 114 11.61 -2.79 5.56
C HIS A 114 10.82 -1.58 6.07
N ALA A 115 11.30 -0.40 5.79
CA ALA A 115 10.62 0.83 6.16
C ALA A 115 10.48 1.77 4.98
N GLU A 116 9.34 2.43 4.91
CA GLU A 116 9.04 3.46 3.93
C GLU A 116 8.57 4.73 4.61
N ARG A 117 9.03 5.84 4.09
CA ARG A 117 8.44 7.14 4.38
C ARG A 117 7.22 7.32 3.51
N LEU A 118 6.05 7.43 4.14
CA LEU A 118 4.79 7.69 3.47
C LEU A 118 4.38 9.13 3.76
N SER A 119 4.06 9.91 2.74
CA SER A 119 3.68 11.31 2.92
C SER A 119 2.69 11.77 1.86
N GLU A 120 2.00 12.87 2.16
CA GLU A 120 1.18 13.55 1.16
C GLU A 120 2.00 13.99 -0.07
N ASN A 121 3.29 14.28 0.10
CA ASN A 121 4.15 14.77 -0.98
C ASN A 121 4.67 13.66 -1.90
N ASN A 122 5.09 12.51 -1.35
CA ASN A 122 5.60 11.40 -2.15
C ASN A 122 4.51 10.47 -2.67
N CYS A 123 3.27 10.60 -2.20
CA CYS A 123 2.11 9.83 -2.65
C CYS A 123 2.28 8.30 -2.53
N ARG A 124 3.11 7.83 -1.60
CA ARG A 124 3.39 6.41 -1.38
C ARG A 124 2.42 5.78 -0.40
N ALA A 125 2.19 4.49 -0.62
CA ALA A 125 1.51 3.57 0.29
C ALA A 125 2.29 2.25 0.34
N LEU A 126 2.12 1.50 1.41
CA LEU A 126 2.57 0.12 1.58
C LEU A 126 1.40 -0.84 1.65
#